data_7d8c03e9e0e83136755f14e860199eab
#
_entry.id   7d8c03e9e0e83136755f14e860199eab
#
_cell.length_a   1.000
_cell.length_b   1.000
_cell.length_c   1.000
_cell.angle_alpha   90.00
_cell.angle_beta   90.00
_cell.angle_gamma   90.00
#
_symmetry.space_group_name_H-M   'P 1'
#
loop_
_entity.id
_entity.type
_entity.pdbx_description
1 polymer ?
#
loop_
_entity_poly.entity_id
_entity_poly.type
_entity_poly.pdbx_seq_one_letter_code
_entity_poly.pdbx_strand_id
1 'polypeptide(L)'
;MVQGIPPGASRRFAFENFNTFVPGPWQDMKNAIKPNALPVEPTIFGSDISGDMIEMTRHNLKIAGIRFEVPLKQIEAQEVKPPTEQPGILLTNPPYGERIGVRGDSTVPADEMSVSFYAALGTTLKQRFAGWTVFLFTADLSLPKLLRLKEARKTPFFNGALECRLFRFDMVAGYNRREEAKPKQP
;
A
#
# COMPACT_ATOMS: atom_id res chain seq x y z
N MET A 1 -0.36 -14.09 -9.25
CA MET A 1 -0.69 -13.78 -10.64
C MET A 1 0.56 -13.69 -11.50
N VAL A 2 1.50 -12.77 -11.30
CA VAL A 2 2.72 -12.65 -12.14
C VAL A 2 3.51 -13.96 -12.22
N GLN A 3 3.62 -14.71 -11.12
CA GLN A 3 4.27 -16.02 -11.10
C GLN A 3 3.34 -17.19 -11.46
N GLY A 4 2.12 -16.93 -11.91
CA GLY A 4 1.15 -17.97 -12.21
C GLY A 4 0.63 -18.76 -11.01
N ILE A 5 0.93 -18.31 -9.78
CA ILE A 5 0.44 -18.95 -8.56
C ILE A 5 -0.98 -18.48 -8.29
N PRO A 6 -1.99 -19.39 -8.28
CA PRO A 6 -3.36 -19.00 -7.97
C PRO A 6 -3.50 -18.48 -6.54
N PRO A 7 -4.30 -17.43 -6.31
CA PRO A 7 -4.63 -16.99 -4.95
C PRO A 7 -5.24 -18.13 -4.15
N GLY A 8 -4.69 -18.39 -2.97
CA GLY A 8 -5.18 -19.47 -2.12
C GLY A 8 -4.73 -20.90 -2.49
N ALA A 9 -3.74 -21.05 -3.38
CA ALA A 9 -3.22 -22.38 -3.76
C ALA A 9 -2.76 -23.21 -2.57
N SER A 10 -2.25 -22.59 -1.52
CA SER A 10 -1.74 -23.23 -0.31
C SER A 10 -2.76 -23.31 0.84
N ARG A 11 -3.97 -22.76 0.68
CA ARG A 11 -4.97 -22.75 1.76
C ARG A 11 -6.05 -23.81 1.58
N ARG A 12 -6.63 -24.25 2.69
CA ARG A 12 -7.89 -24.99 2.69
C ARG A 12 -9.06 -24.03 2.59
N PHE A 13 -10.10 -24.46 1.90
CA PHE A 13 -11.34 -23.71 1.76
C PHE A 13 -12.43 -24.30 2.65
N ALA A 14 -13.38 -23.47 3.09
CA ALA A 14 -14.45 -23.91 4.00
C ALA A 14 -15.30 -25.04 3.41
N PHE A 15 -15.52 -25.07 2.09
CA PHE A 15 -16.30 -26.12 1.45
C PHE A 15 -15.64 -27.52 1.52
N GLU A 16 -14.32 -27.59 1.74
CA GLU A 16 -13.60 -28.86 1.92
C GLU A 16 -13.99 -29.56 3.24
N ASN A 17 -14.69 -28.89 4.13
CA ASN A 17 -15.21 -29.44 5.38
C ASN A 17 -16.67 -29.91 5.28
N PHE A 18 -17.33 -29.76 4.12
CA PHE A 18 -18.70 -30.23 3.96
C PHE A 18 -18.74 -31.75 3.85
N ASN A 19 -19.74 -32.39 4.45
CA ASN A 19 -19.90 -33.85 4.41
C ASN A 19 -20.10 -34.42 2.99
N THR A 20 -20.51 -33.55 2.05
CA THR A 20 -20.70 -33.88 0.64
C THR A 20 -19.45 -33.62 -0.21
N PHE A 21 -18.37 -33.15 0.43
CA PHE A 21 -17.14 -32.80 -0.31
C PHE A 21 -16.45 -34.07 -0.81
N VAL A 22 -16.16 -34.10 -2.13
CA VAL A 22 -15.40 -35.15 -2.79
C VAL A 22 -14.03 -34.59 -3.17
N PRO A 23 -12.92 -35.09 -2.58
CA PRO A 23 -11.58 -34.53 -2.80
C PRO A 23 -11.06 -34.70 -4.23
N GLY A 24 -11.39 -35.78 -4.92
CA GLY A 24 -10.84 -36.10 -6.25
C GLY A 24 -11.04 -35.02 -7.27
N PRO A 25 -12.28 -34.61 -7.63
CA PRO A 25 -12.55 -33.57 -8.61
C PRO A 25 -11.89 -32.22 -8.25
N TRP A 26 -11.82 -31.90 -6.95
CA TRP A 26 -11.15 -30.69 -6.48
C TRP A 26 -9.63 -30.75 -6.70
N GLN A 27 -9.03 -31.90 -6.43
CA GLN A 27 -7.59 -32.09 -6.65
C GLN A 27 -7.26 -32.08 -8.15
N ASP A 28 -8.10 -32.69 -8.98
CA ASP A 28 -7.95 -32.68 -10.43
C ASP A 28 -8.03 -31.23 -10.97
N MET A 29 -8.99 -30.45 -10.47
CA MET A 29 -9.10 -29.03 -10.83
C MET A 29 -7.84 -28.25 -10.44
N LYS A 30 -7.32 -28.46 -9.22
CA LYS A 30 -6.07 -27.79 -8.79
C LYS A 30 -4.88 -28.19 -9.67
N ASN A 31 -4.77 -29.47 -10.03
CA ASN A 31 -3.70 -29.98 -10.87
C ASN A 31 -3.81 -29.50 -12.33
N ALA A 32 -5.03 -29.27 -12.81
CA ALA A 32 -5.27 -28.76 -14.16
C ALA A 32 -4.90 -27.27 -14.34
N ILE A 33 -4.77 -26.54 -13.25
CA ILE A 33 -4.34 -25.14 -13.28
C ILE A 33 -2.87 -25.08 -13.67
N LYS A 34 -2.61 -24.75 -14.95
CA LYS A 34 -1.24 -24.53 -15.41
C LYS A 34 -0.74 -23.16 -14.90
N PRO A 35 0.44 -23.10 -14.30
CA PRO A 35 1.04 -21.83 -13.98
C PRO A 35 1.24 -21.02 -15.26
N ASN A 36 0.57 -19.90 -15.37
CA ASN A 36 0.78 -18.94 -16.46
C ASN A 36 1.64 -17.79 -15.91
N ALA A 37 2.89 -18.10 -15.61
CA ALA A 37 3.84 -17.10 -15.14
C ALA A 37 4.22 -16.15 -16.28
N LEU A 38 4.21 -14.87 -15.99
CA LEU A 38 4.79 -13.88 -16.90
C LEU A 38 6.31 -14.03 -16.89
N PRO A 39 6.98 -13.84 -18.06
CA PRO A 39 8.45 -13.97 -18.16
C PRO A 39 9.20 -12.79 -17.51
N VAL A 40 8.56 -12.05 -16.64
CA VAL A 40 9.11 -10.84 -15.99
C VAL A 40 9.01 -10.99 -14.49
N GLU A 41 10.13 -10.79 -13.81
CA GLU A 41 10.15 -10.64 -12.36
C GLU A 41 9.75 -9.20 -12.01
N PRO A 42 8.67 -9.02 -11.22
CA PRO A 42 8.27 -7.68 -10.81
C PRO A 42 9.25 -7.14 -9.78
N THR A 43 9.65 -5.90 -9.93
CA THR A 43 10.42 -5.19 -8.92
C THR A 43 9.47 -4.67 -7.83
N ILE A 44 9.46 -5.31 -6.67
CA ILE A 44 8.57 -4.99 -5.55
C ILE A 44 9.41 -4.72 -4.31
N PHE A 45 9.04 -3.69 -3.57
CA PHE A 45 9.64 -3.33 -2.28
C PHE A 45 8.54 -3.22 -1.23
N GLY A 46 8.88 -3.45 0.02
CA GLY A 46 7.95 -3.26 1.13
C GLY A 46 8.61 -2.56 2.31
N SER A 47 7.80 -1.87 3.10
CA SER A 47 8.26 -1.26 4.35
C SER A 47 7.15 -1.21 5.38
N ASP A 48 7.55 -1.29 6.64
CA ASP A 48 6.69 -1.11 7.80
C ASP A 48 7.52 -0.52 8.95
N ILE A 49 6.89 0.19 9.87
CA ILE A 49 7.55 0.69 11.09
C ILE A 49 7.83 -0.45 12.07
N SER A 50 7.03 -1.52 12.04
CA SER A 50 7.14 -2.68 12.92
C SER A 50 8.05 -3.74 12.35
N GLY A 51 9.12 -4.07 13.07
CA GLY A 51 9.99 -5.21 12.75
C GLY A 51 9.22 -6.53 12.69
N ASP A 52 8.25 -6.74 13.58
CA ASP A 52 7.41 -7.94 13.60
C ASP A 52 6.58 -8.07 12.32
N MET A 53 6.05 -6.95 11.80
CA MET A 53 5.30 -6.95 10.54
C MET A 53 6.21 -7.22 9.34
N ILE A 54 7.46 -6.76 9.38
CA ILE A 54 8.48 -7.10 8.37
C ILE A 54 8.75 -8.61 8.37
N GLU A 55 8.97 -9.23 9.53
CA GLU A 55 9.21 -10.67 9.63
C GLU A 55 7.97 -11.48 9.23
N MET A 56 6.78 -11.06 9.64
CA MET A 56 5.53 -11.70 9.23
C MET A 56 5.33 -11.61 7.71
N THR A 57 5.64 -10.47 7.11
CA THR A 57 5.57 -10.27 5.65
C THR A 57 6.54 -11.21 4.94
N ARG A 58 7.78 -11.31 5.41
CA ARG A 58 8.79 -12.24 4.87
C ARG A 58 8.31 -13.69 4.94
N HIS A 59 7.75 -14.08 6.07
CA HIS A 59 7.16 -15.40 6.25
C HIS A 59 6.00 -15.67 5.27
N ASN A 60 5.09 -14.72 5.13
CA ASN A 60 3.95 -14.83 4.22
C ASN A 60 4.37 -14.91 2.74
N LEU A 61 5.39 -14.17 2.32
CA LEU A 61 5.96 -14.25 0.97
C LEU A 61 6.52 -15.65 0.70
N LYS A 62 7.21 -16.23 1.68
CA LYS A 62 7.74 -17.61 1.60
C LYS A 62 6.60 -18.64 1.47
N ILE A 63 5.56 -18.55 2.31
CA ILE A 63 4.39 -19.47 2.25
C ILE A 63 3.66 -19.30 0.92
N ALA A 64 3.55 -18.09 0.42
CA ALA A 64 2.93 -17.81 -0.88
C ALA A 64 3.75 -18.34 -2.08
N GLY A 65 4.95 -18.89 -1.83
CA GLY A 65 5.81 -19.44 -2.86
C GLY A 65 6.42 -18.36 -3.78
N ILE A 66 6.60 -17.13 -3.28
CA ILE A 66 7.25 -16.06 -4.02
C ILE A 66 8.71 -16.41 -4.23
N ARG A 67 9.16 -16.43 -5.49
CA ARG A 67 10.48 -16.91 -5.92
C ARG A 67 11.49 -15.81 -6.22
N PHE A 68 11.03 -14.56 -6.30
CA PHE A 68 11.90 -13.39 -6.48
C PHE A 68 12.11 -12.66 -5.15
N GLU A 69 13.18 -11.91 -5.07
CA GLU A 69 13.49 -11.13 -3.89
C GLU A 69 12.51 -9.94 -3.76
N VAL A 70 11.98 -9.75 -2.55
CA VAL A 70 11.20 -8.57 -2.16
C VAL A 70 11.96 -7.89 -1.01
N PRO A 71 12.76 -6.85 -1.29
CA PRO A 71 13.46 -6.10 -0.25
C PRO A 71 12.46 -5.47 0.72
N LEU A 72 12.60 -5.81 2.00
CA LEU A 72 11.74 -5.32 3.08
C LEU A 72 12.57 -4.46 4.04
N LYS A 73 12.08 -3.27 4.37
CA LYS A 73 12.77 -2.29 5.21
C LYS A 73 11.89 -1.86 6.39
N GLN A 74 12.48 -1.91 7.59
CA GLN A 74 11.83 -1.30 8.75
C GLN A 74 12.12 0.20 8.73
N ILE A 75 11.08 1.03 8.53
CA ILE A 75 11.20 2.48 8.43
C ILE A 75 9.82 3.13 8.64
N GLU A 76 9.81 4.33 9.19
CA GLU A 76 8.58 5.14 9.29
C GLU A 76 8.13 5.64 7.92
N ALA A 77 6.80 5.71 7.72
CA ALA A 77 6.22 6.13 6.45
C ALA A 77 6.62 7.55 6.02
N GLN A 78 6.86 8.45 7.00
CA GLN A 78 7.32 9.82 6.72
C GLN A 78 8.78 9.88 6.26
N GLU A 79 9.57 8.84 6.55
CA GLU A 79 10.99 8.79 6.22
C GLU A 79 11.29 8.01 4.94
N VAL A 80 10.28 7.33 4.39
CA VAL A 80 10.44 6.49 3.21
C VAL A 80 10.97 7.29 2.02
N LYS A 81 11.84 6.65 1.24
CA LYS A 81 12.40 7.18 0.00
C LYS A 81 12.06 6.26 -1.16
N PRO A 82 11.94 6.77 -2.39
CA PRO A 82 11.82 5.93 -3.57
C PRO A 82 12.92 4.86 -3.57
N PRO A 83 12.58 3.59 -3.77
CA PRO A 83 13.56 2.51 -3.79
C PRO A 83 14.34 2.45 -5.10
N THR A 84 13.89 3.15 -6.13
CA THR A 84 14.47 3.20 -7.48
C THR A 84 14.49 4.63 -7.99
N GLU A 85 15.38 4.93 -8.92
CA GLU A 85 15.39 6.22 -9.65
C GLU A 85 14.21 6.34 -10.62
N GLN A 86 13.77 5.23 -11.15
CA GLN A 86 12.60 5.16 -12.05
C GLN A 86 11.32 5.33 -11.25
N PRO A 87 10.41 6.23 -11.64
CA PRO A 87 9.09 6.33 -11.02
C PRO A 87 8.30 5.03 -11.09
N GLY A 88 7.52 4.79 -10.05
CA GLY A 88 6.73 3.58 -9.93
C GLY A 88 5.37 3.85 -9.26
N ILE A 89 4.86 2.81 -8.62
CA ILE A 89 3.60 2.86 -7.87
C ILE A 89 3.90 2.67 -6.39
N LEU A 90 3.38 3.56 -5.54
CA LEU A 90 3.32 3.38 -4.10
C LEU A 90 1.88 3.03 -3.73
N LEU A 91 1.69 1.91 -3.05
CA LEU A 91 0.38 1.46 -2.56
C LEU A 91 0.45 1.24 -1.06
N THR A 92 -0.47 1.83 -0.30
CA THR A 92 -0.57 1.61 1.14
C THR A 92 -2.00 1.71 1.66
N ASN A 93 -2.24 1.02 2.77
CA ASN A 93 -3.43 1.15 3.60
C ASN A 93 -2.98 1.76 4.93
N PRO A 94 -2.89 3.10 5.03
CA PRO A 94 -2.39 3.75 6.23
C PRO A 94 -3.36 3.52 7.40
N PRO A 95 -2.87 3.61 8.66
CA PRO A 95 -3.73 3.53 9.82
C PRO A 95 -4.74 4.69 9.80
N TYR A 96 -5.99 4.42 10.18
CA TYR A 96 -7.05 5.41 10.29
C TYR A 96 -7.84 5.22 11.58
N GLY A 97 -8.43 6.31 12.09
CA GLY A 97 -9.18 6.31 13.34
C GLY A 97 -8.31 5.97 14.55
N GLU A 98 -8.88 5.23 15.50
CA GLU A 98 -8.24 4.85 16.78
C GLU A 98 -6.92 4.07 16.64
N ARG A 99 -6.58 3.57 15.44
CA ARG A 99 -5.37 2.77 15.20
C ARG A 99 -4.08 3.59 15.17
N ILE A 100 -4.14 4.90 15.11
CA ILE A 100 -2.95 5.78 15.10
C ILE A 100 -2.36 5.91 16.51
N GLY A 101 -3.15 5.69 17.57
CA GLY A 101 -2.76 5.84 18.98
C GLY A 101 -2.08 4.64 19.63
N VAL A 102 -1.76 3.56 18.95
CA VAL A 102 -1.33 2.29 19.57
C VAL A 102 0.15 2.23 19.98
N ARG A 103 0.96 3.26 19.75
CA ARG A 103 2.34 3.27 20.23
C ARG A 103 2.61 4.45 21.17
N GLY A 104 2.57 4.13 22.49
CA GLY A 104 3.31 4.82 23.56
C GLY A 104 2.83 6.23 23.88
N ASP A 105 2.70 6.46 25.19
CA ASP A 105 2.66 7.75 25.88
C ASP A 105 1.93 8.89 25.13
N SER A 106 0.62 8.74 24.98
CA SER A 106 -0.21 9.70 24.25
C SER A 106 -0.81 10.74 25.22
N THR A 107 -0.05 11.78 25.45
CA THR A 107 -0.59 13.06 25.99
C THR A 107 -1.30 13.86 24.88
N VAL A 108 -1.20 13.43 23.62
CA VAL A 108 -1.78 14.07 22.42
C VAL A 108 -3.04 13.32 21.98
N PRO A 109 -4.17 13.99 21.75
CA PRO A 109 -5.38 13.37 21.22
C PRO A 109 -5.13 12.65 19.90
N ALA A 110 -5.78 11.49 19.69
CA ALA A 110 -5.63 10.67 18.48
C ALA A 110 -5.89 11.45 17.19
N ASP A 111 -6.80 12.41 17.22
CA ASP A 111 -7.12 13.27 16.06
C ASP A 111 -5.95 14.19 15.68
N GLU A 112 -5.26 14.78 16.68
CA GLU A 112 -4.12 15.65 16.42
C GLU A 112 -2.91 14.86 15.92
N MET A 113 -2.67 13.66 16.46
CA MET A 113 -1.64 12.74 15.96
C MET A 113 -1.90 12.34 14.52
N SER A 114 -3.16 12.06 14.17
CA SER A 114 -3.57 11.75 12.82
C SER A 114 -3.29 12.89 11.85
N VAL A 115 -3.66 14.10 12.23
CA VAL A 115 -3.46 15.31 11.38
C VAL A 115 -1.96 15.55 11.16
N SER A 116 -1.13 15.46 12.20
CA SER A 116 0.32 15.67 12.09
C SER A 116 0.98 14.59 11.24
N PHE A 117 0.63 13.32 11.45
CA PHE A 117 1.14 12.19 10.68
C PHE A 117 0.84 12.34 9.18
N TYR A 118 -0.42 12.59 8.82
CA TYR A 118 -0.80 12.71 7.41
C TYR A 118 -0.23 13.96 6.75
N ALA A 119 -0.11 15.08 7.46
CA ALA A 119 0.54 16.27 6.93
C ALA A 119 2.03 16.03 6.63
N ALA A 120 2.74 15.32 7.52
CA ALA A 120 4.13 14.92 7.32
C ALA A 120 4.27 13.93 6.16
N LEU A 121 3.41 12.90 6.09
CA LEU A 121 3.37 11.95 4.97
C LEU A 121 3.14 12.67 3.63
N GLY A 122 2.16 13.57 3.57
CA GLY A 122 1.90 14.35 2.37
C GLY A 122 3.09 15.21 1.93
N THR A 123 3.86 15.73 2.88
CA THR A 123 5.11 16.47 2.61
C THR A 123 6.17 15.54 2.04
N THR A 124 6.38 14.36 2.64
CA THR A 124 7.31 13.33 2.14
C THR A 124 6.97 12.92 0.70
N LEU A 125 5.68 12.65 0.43
CA LEU A 125 5.23 12.28 -0.91
C LEU A 125 5.53 13.38 -1.94
N LYS A 126 5.25 14.65 -1.62
CA LYS A 126 5.55 15.79 -2.51
C LYS A 126 7.04 15.97 -2.79
N GLN A 127 7.85 15.82 -1.76
CA GLN A 127 9.28 16.13 -1.86
C GLN A 127 10.09 14.99 -2.48
N ARG A 128 9.69 13.74 -2.27
CA ARG A 128 10.53 12.59 -2.61
C ARG A 128 9.99 11.73 -3.74
N PHE A 129 8.67 11.74 -3.97
CA PHE A 129 8.01 10.82 -4.91
C PHE A 129 7.54 11.51 -6.20
N ALA A 130 8.25 12.54 -6.66
CA ALA A 130 7.92 13.17 -7.93
C ALA A 130 7.92 12.17 -9.10
N GLY A 131 6.89 12.21 -9.94
CA GLY A 131 6.67 11.27 -11.04
C GLY A 131 5.97 9.97 -10.65
N TRP A 132 5.86 9.65 -9.36
CA TRP A 132 5.20 8.43 -8.87
C TRP A 132 3.68 8.56 -8.89
N THR A 133 3.01 7.42 -9.02
CA THR A 133 1.58 7.31 -8.74
C THR A 133 1.39 6.69 -7.36
N VAL A 134 0.68 7.39 -6.47
CA VAL A 134 0.42 6.95 -5.10
C VAL A 134 -1.03 6.53 -4.97
N PHE A 135 -1.26 5.33 -4.43
CA PHE A 135 -2.57 4.82 -4.08
C PHE A 135 -2.70 4.66 -2.57
N LEU A 136 -3.72 5.26 -2.00
CA LEU A 136 -4.05 5.14 -0.59
C LEU A 136 -5.45 4.55 -0.43
N PHE A 137 -5.52 3.43 0.27
CA PHE A 137 -6.78 2.75 0.58
C PHE A 137 -7.21 3.09 2.00
N THR A 138 -8.41 3.63 2.20
CA THR A 138 -8.89 4.05 3.51
C THR A 138 -10.40 4.16 3.57
N ALA A 139 -10.95 4.09 4.79
CA ALA A 139 -12.33 4.47 5.08
C ALA A 139 -12.46 5.97 5.40
N ASP A 140 -11.36 6.67 5.66
CA ASP A 140 -11.37 8.10 5.95
C ASP A 140 -11.45 8.92 4.67
N LEU A 141 -12.62 9.51 4.41
CA LEU A 141 -12.86 10.34 3.23
C LEU A 141 -12.17 11.71 3.31
N SER A 142 -11.70 12.11 4.48
CA SER A 142 -10.98 13.37 4.70
C SER A 142 -9.48 13.28 4.35
N LEU A 143 -8.96 12.06 4.11
CA LEU A 143 -7.54 11.79 3.86
C LEU A 143 -6.87 12.76 2.86
N PRO A 144 -7.46 13.12 1.71
CA PRO A 144 -6.81 14.05 0.78
C PRO A 144 -6.55 15.43 1.42
N LYS A 145 -7.47 15.90 2.26
CA LYS A 145 -7.32 17.17 2.99
C LYS A 145 -6.22 17.08 4.04
N LEU A 146 -6.14 15.97 4.77
CA LEU A 146 -5.11 15.74 5.78
C LEU A 146 -3.70 15.68 5.15
N LEU A 147 -3.57 15.02 4.01
CA LEU A 147 -2.33 14.98 3.22
C LEU A 147 -2.00 16.32 2.54
N ARG A 148 -2.97 17.23 2.46
CA ARG A 148 -2.86 18.46 1.66
C ARG A 148 -2.50 18.17 0.20
N LEU A 149 -3.09 17.11 -0.34
CA LEU A 149 -2.95 16.64 -1.71
C LEU A 149 -4.31 16.66 -2.40
N LYS A 150 -4.31 16.94 -3.70
CA LYS A 150 -5.51 16.81 -4.53
C LYS A 150 -5.48 15.43 -5.19
N GLU A 151 -6.50 14.64 -4.96
CA GLU A 151 -6.64 13.36 -5.62
C GLU A 151 -6.92 13.52 -7.12
N ALA A 152 -6.27 12.69 -7.94
CA ALA A 152 -6.53 12.57 -9.38
C ALA A 152 -7.77 11.70 -9.62
N ARG A 153 -8.01 10.70 -8.74
CA ARG A 153 -9.16 9.80 -8.80
C ARG A 153 -9.48 9.23 -7.43
N LYS A 154 -10.76 8.98 -7.18
CA LYS A 154 -11.26 8.18 -6.05
C LYS A 154 -12.16 7.06 -6.57
N THR A 155 -11.89 5.84 -6.14
CA THR A 155 -12.65 4.65 -6.52
C THR A 155 -13.29 4.06 -5.27
N PRO A 156 -14.62 3.82 -5.26
CA PRO A 156 -15.27 3.20 -4.12
C PRO A 156 -14.88 1.72 -4.03
N PHE A 157 -14.70 1.27 -2.78
CA PHE A 157 -14.47 -0.11 -2.42
C PHE A 157 -15.19 -0.44 -1.12
N PHE A 158 -15.33 -1.72 -0.83
CA PHE A 158 -15.90 -2.21 0.42
C PHE A 158 -14.92 -3.17 1.09
N ASN A 159 -14.70 -2.99 2.37
CA ASN A 159 -13.97 -3.93 3.21
C ASN A 159 -14.98 -4.55 4.20
N GLY A 160 -15.61 -5.66 3.79
CA GLY A 160 -16.80 -6.16 4.45
C GLY A 160 -17.96 -5.17 4.30
N ALA A 161 -18.53 -4.74 5.42
CA ALA A 161 -19.58 -3.72 5.47
C ALA A 161 -19.03 -2.28 5.46
N LEU A 162 -17.73 -2.10 5.61
CA LEU A 162 -17.12 -0.78 5.69
C LEU A 162 -16.87 -0.21 4.30
N GLU A 163 -17.48 0.94 4.02
CA GLU A 163 -17.26 1.67 2.78
C GLU A 163 -15.86 2.34 2.83
N CYS A 164 -15.04 2.03 1.84
CA CYS A 164 -13.68 2.53 1.70
C CYS A 164 -13.50 3.26 0.38
N ARG A 165 -12.38 3.94 0.24
CA ARG A 165 -11.94 4.56 -1.02
C ARG A 165 -10.50 4.21 -1.32
N LEU A 166 -10.24 3.96 -2.59
CA LEU A 166 -8.88 3.97 -3.12
C LEU A 166 -8.66 5.33 -3.79
N PHE A 167 -7.88 6.16 -3.12
CA PHE A 167 -7.47 7.46 -3.65
C PHE A 167 -6.21 7.29 -4.50
N ARG A 168 -6.19 7.90 -5.67
CA ARG A 168 -5.02 8.02 -6.53
C ARG A 168 -4.50 9.45 -6.50
N PHE A 169 -3.20 9.60 -6.32
CA PHE A 169 -2.48 10.86 -6.42
C PHE A 169 -1.36 10.70 -7.44
N ASP A 170 -1.31 11.57 -8.44
CA ASP A 170 -0.22 11.65 -9.40
C ASP A 170 0.78 12.70 -8.89
N MET A 171 1.94 12.25 -8.46
CA MET A 171 2.93 13.11 -7.83
C MET A 171 3.73 13.86 -8.89
N VAL A 172 3.46 15.15 -9.04
CA VAL A 172 4.20 16.02 -9.96
C VAL A 172 5.32 16.73 -9.19
N ALA A 173 6.46 16.98 -9.85
CA ALA A 173 7.50 17.84 -9.30
C ALA A 173 6.89 19.21 -9.02
N GLY A 174 6.97 19.66 -7.77
CA GLY A 174 6.45 20.97 -7.38
C GLY A 174 7.16 22.07 -8.15
N TYR A 175 6.43 22.82 -8.97
CA TYR A 175 6.91 24.07 -9.50
C TYR A 175 7.02 25.05 -8.31
N ASN A 176 8.23 25.42 -7.94
CA ASN A 176 8.46 26.46 -6.95
C ASN A 176 7.97 27.81 -7.53
N ARG A 177 6.72 28.13 -7.29
CA ARG A 177 6.09 29.40 -7.70
C ARG A 177 6.67 30.64 -6.98
N ARG A 178 7.86 30.54 -6.40
CA ARG A 178 8.48 31.64 -5.63
C ARG A 178 9.59 32.42 -6.34
N GLU A 179 9.91 32.11 -7.61
CA GLU A 179 11.04 32.81 -8.29
C GLU A 179 10.68 33.65 -9.52
N GLU A 180 9.44 34.04 -9.75
CA GLU A 180 9.14 35.00 -10.79
C GLU A 180 8.23 36.16 -10.33
N ALA A 181 8.59 36.81 -9.24
CA ALA A 181 8.23 38.23 -9.06
C ALA A 181 9.33 39.05 -9.75
N LYS A 182 9.26 39.23 -11.07
CA LYS A 182 10.07 40.25 -11.76
C LYS A 182 9.74 41.62 -11.18
N PRO A 183 10.74 42.41 -10.76
CA PRO A 183 10.49 43.77 -10.34
C PRO A 183 9.97 44.56 -11.55
N LYS A 184 8.86 45.24 -11.36
CA LYS A 184 8.42 46.28 -12.29
C LYS A 184 9.53 47.32 -12.36
N GLN A 185 10.14 47.50 -13.53
CA GLN A 185 10.99 48.62 -13.80
C GLN A 185 10.15 49.89 -13.90
N PRO A 186 10.71 51.06 -13.49
CA PRO A 186 10.02 52.34 -13.42
C PRO A 186 9.65 52.92 -14.79
#